data_9975a0aafd35dd6baed4bbc48873b755
#
_entry.id   9975a0aafd35dd6baed4bbc48873b755
#
_cell.length_a   1.000
_cell.length_b   1.000
_cell.length_c   1.000
_cell.angle_alpha   90.00
_cell.angle_beta   90.00
_cell.angle_gamma   90.00
#
_symmetry.space_group_name_H-M   'P 1'
#
loop_
_entity.id
_entity.type
_entity.pdbx_description
1 polymer ?
#
loop_
_entity_poly.entity_id
_entity_poly.type
_entity_poly.pdbx_seq_one_letter_code
_entity_poly.pdbx_strand_id
1 'polypeptide(L)'
;MSTIEHFSPSVYFFTSWKGRQDSFQESGTFVHSRLYRLEPEAMGSLWQESFTSYLNRLGWTHHVSPRAMVMQEVIPHLDKKQELSPQWLGALSRGSAMNMNGIGSLALAWSKVLGRLTQRSDLHLLTLYGWIGNLSSVGHLRSCLAWCPICYAEWQEQEMCIYQPLLWLFKVVTTCPKHQRVLESHCPHCQKQQSVIALRTLPGHCTQCDRWLGSSLNEELPSRATEELTPWQQWVLNTLEELHAASIASGVLQWEPFFAHLALCLAENEGYAKVAHLTHIQRHQLYQWVNIEEEYTPTLETILKFCYVCNVTPLQVMQNQVSRLKQVIQSEIAAHAPPPSPRLRHVNLEQCQTLLQAVLDGQEKPQGLRQIGKHLGYTVRQLSYHFPKECALITPLAQEYRRQRKEERLDRVREQVRQAVVSLHTQGIYPSLHKVQTFLPAGVMIQPEARETWHAVLRELEIES
;
A
#
# COMPACT_ATOMS: atom_id res chain seq x y z
N MET A 1 30.77 29.51 -15.66
CA MET A 1 31.56 28.28 -15.49
C MET A 1 31.63 28.01 -13.99
N SER A 2 30.72 27.29 -13.45
CA SER A 2 30.73 26.77 -12.07
C SER A 2 30.36 25.29 -12.17
N THR A 3 31.31 24.50 -11.75
CA THR A 3 31.34 23.04 -11.72
C THR A 3 30.24 22.53 -10.83
N ILE A 4 29.32 21.79 -11.42
CA ILE A 4 28.35 20.93 -10.70
C ILE A 4 29.12 19.71 -10.21
N GLU A 5 29.40 19.66 -8.92
CA GLU A 5 29.93 18.47 -8.29
C GLU A 5 28.87 17.35 -8.33
N HIS A 6 29.20 16.29 -9.03
CA HIS A 6 28.48 15.04 -9.01
C HIS A 6 28.54 14.44 -7.58
N PHE A 7 27.46 14.56 -6.83
CA PHE A 7 27.26 13.76 -5.63
C PHE A 7 27.08 12.29 -6.02
N SER A 8 28.16 11.55 -5.93
CA SER A 8 28.13 10.09 -5.95
C SER A 8 27.43 9.61 -4.66
N PRO A 9 26.45 8.69 -4.70
CA PRO A 9 25.84 8.14 -3.49
C PRO A 9 26.79 7.16 -2.82
N SER A 10 27.74 7.67 -2.06
CA SER A 10 28.64 6.88 -1.25
C SER A 10 27.90 6.32 -0.04
N VAL A 11 27.78 5.00 -0.04
CA VAL A 11 27.78 4.08 1.12
C VAL A 11 27.42 4.75 2.46
N TYR A 12 26.10 4.74 2.82
CA TYR A 12 25.70 5.10 4.17
C TYR A 12 26.00 3.94 5.12
N PHE A 13 26.98 4.16 5.98
CA PHE A 13 27.31 3.30 7.09
C PHE A 13 26.14 3.23 8.07
N PHE A 14 25.55 2.07 8.23
CA PHE A 14 24.69 1.76 9.36
C PHE A 14 25.56 1.64 10.62
N THR A 15 25.82 2.75 11.30
CA THR A 15 26.27 2.66 12.68
C THR A 15 25.11 2.12 13.51
N SER A 16 25.35 1.06 14.24
CA SER A 16 24.40 0.49 15.20
C SER A 16 24.06 1.55 16.25
N TRP A 17 22.90 2.17 16.10
CA TRP A 17 22.40 3.08 17.10
C TRP A 17 21.96 2.27 18.33
N LYS A 18 22.79 2.24 19.37
CA LYS A 18 22.41 1.76 20.69
C LYS A 18 21.59 2.85 21.36
N GLY A 19 20.28 2.86 21.08
CA GLY A 19 19.34 3.67 21.85
C GLY A 19 19.42 3.27 23.32
N ARG A 20 19.57 4.25 24.22
CA ARG A 20 19.38 4.02 25.64
C ARG A 20 18.01 3.40 25.86
N GLN A 21 17.94 2.28 26.54
CA GLN A 21 16.72 1.74 27.13
C GLN A 21 16.36 2.63 28.32
N ASP A 22 15.80 3.79 28.06
CA ASP A 22 15.18 4.57 29.12
C ASP A 22 13.80 3.95 29.37
N SER A 23 13.63 3.42 30.58
CA SER A 23 12.39 2.87 31.09
C SER A 23 11.29 3.93 30.99
N PHE A 24 10.32 3.71 30.11
CA PHE A 24 9.14 4.55 29.99
C PHE A 24 8.25 4.37 31.22
N GLN A 25 8.23 5.34 32.11
CA GLN A 25 7.15 5.50 33.07
C GLN A 25 5.96 6.18 32.39
N GLU A 26 4.76 5.66 32.59
CA GLU A 26 3.51 6.03 31.93
C GLU A 26 2.98 7.47 32.16
N SER A 27 3.77 8.38 32.74
CA SER A 27 3.31 9.74 33.12
C SER A 27 4.26 10.88 32.80
N GLY A 28 5.20 10.69 31.86
CA GLY A 28 6.17 11.74 31.51
C GLY A 28 5.72 12.53 30.26
N THR A 29 5.32 13.78 30.41
CA THR A 29 5.35 14.78 29.33
C THR A 29 6.79 14.93 28.87
N PHE A 30 7.10 14.53 27.63
CA PHE A 30 8.42 14.75 27.05
C PHE A 30 8.69 16.23 26.95
N VAL A 31 9.74 16.72 27.58
CA VAL A 31 10.19 18.12 27.43
C VAL A 31 10.69 18.36 25.99
N HIS A 32 11.16 17.31 25.31
CA HIS A 32 11.57 17.34 23.90
C HIS A 32 10.99 16.15 23.14
N SER A 33 10.62 16.37 21.85
CA SER A 33 10.15 15.30 20.98
C SER A 33 11.30 14.31 20.70
N ARG A 34 10.99 13.01 20.70
CA ARG A 34 11.96 11.96 20.37
C ARG A 34 12.31 11.94 18.88
N LEU A 35 11.33 12.25 18.04
CA LEU A 35 11.49 12.39 16.59
C LEU A 35 11.23 13.84 16.18
N TYR A 36 11.77 14.26 15.06
CA TYR A 36 11.52 15.61 14.54
C TYR A 36 10.02 15.88 14.38
N ARG A 37 9.62 17.09 14.76
CA ARG A 37 8.24 17.57 14.58
C ARG A 37 8.05 18.06 13.14
N LEU A 38 8.21 17.16 12.19
CA LEU A 38 8.08 17.46 10.77
C LEU A 38 6.67 17.95 10.44
N GLU A 39 6.54 18.97 9.59
CA GLU A 39 5.24 19.44 9.10
C GLU A 39 4.73 18.51 7.99
N PRO A 40 3.45 18.04 8.08
CA PRO A 40 2.80 17.36 6.97
C PRO A 40 2.51 18.32 5.83
N GLU A 41 2.54 17.81 4.60
CA GLU A 41 2.30 18.62 3.40
C GLU A 41 0.80 18.76 3.08
N ALA A 42 0.42 19.92 2.55
CA ALA A 42 -0.90 20.23 1.98
C ALA A 42 -2.10 19.86 2.87
N MET A 43 -1.99 20.05 4.18
CA MET A 43 -3.03 19.74 5.15
C MET A 43 -4.37 20.41 4.82
N GLY A 44 -5.48 19.70 5.10
CA GLY A 44 -6.83 20.22 4.93
C GLY A 44 -7.44 20.01 3.55
N SER A 45 -6.76 19.35 2.63
CA SER A 45 -7.25 18.98 1.30
C SER A 45 -7.00 17.51 1.01
N LEU A 46 -7.60 16.96 -0.05
CA LEU A 46 -7.27 15.60 -0.50
C LEU A 46 -5.83 15.48 -1.03
N TRP A 47 -5.17 16.60 -1.33
CA TRP A 47 -3.75 16.63 -1.66
C TRP A 47 -2.85 16.51 -0.44
N GLN A 48 -3.42 16.54 0.76
CA GLN A 48 -2.64 16.34 1.98
C GLN A 48 -1.84 15.06 1.91
N GLU A 49 -0.69 15.10 2.54
CA GLU A 49 0.22 13.97 2.64
C GLU A 49 -0.45 12.77 3.31
N SER A 50 -0.20 11.56 2.82
CA SER A 50 -0.64 10.33 3.47
C SER A 50 0.26 10.01 4.68
N PHE A 51 -0.29 9.33 5.68
CA PHE A 51 0.45 8.93 6.89
C PHE A 51 1.72 8.14 6.58
N THR A 52 1.66 7.21 5.63
CA THR A 52 2.84 6.43 5.23
C THR A 52 3.89 7.25 4.48
N SER A 53 3.47 8.29 3.74
CA SER A 53 4.40 9.26 3.15
C SER A 53 5.11 10.07 4.22
N TYR A 54 4.36 10.59 5.18
CA TYR A 54 4.92 11.32 6.33
C TYR A 54 5.96 10.47 7.07
N LEU A 55 5.65 9.19 7.33
CA LEU A 55 6.56 8.26 7.97
C LEU A 55 7.84 8.05 7.14
N ASN A 56 7.72 7.93 5.82
CA ASN A 56 8.86 7.79 4.91
C ASN A 56 9.74 9.06 4.91
N ARG A 57 9.13 10.24 4.85
CA ARG A 57 9.86 11.52 4.93
C ARG A 57 10.54 11.70 6.27
N LEU A 58 9.85 11.37 7.36
CA LEU A 58 10.40 11.45 8.70
C LEU A 58 11.63 10.54 8.85
N GLY A 59 11.56 9.30 8.34
CA GLY A 59 12.71 8.39 8.30
C GLY A 59 13.87 8.98 7.52
N TRP A 60 13.60 9.56 6.37
CA TRP A 60 14.60 10.25 5.55
C TRP A 60 15.25 11.43 6.30
N THR A 61 14.45 12.28 6.93
CA THR A 61 14.95 13.42 7.72
C THR A 61 15.86 12.99 8.89
N HIS A 62 15.60 11.80 9.45
CA HIS A 62 16.46 11.19 10.48
C HIS A 62 17.63 10.37 9.91
N HIS A 63 17.82 10.34 8.58
CA HIS A 63 18.84 9.52 7.92
C HIS A 63 18.76 8.02 8.26
N VAL A 64 17.55 7.51 8.53
CA VAL A 64 17.29 6.10 8.77
C VAL A 64 16.27 5.56 7.78
N SER A 65 16.32 4.25 7.51
CA SER A 65 15.28 3.67 6.66
C SER A 65 13.92 3.73 7.36
N PRO A 66 12.82 4.02 6.63
CA PRO A 66 11.47 4.04 7.21
C PRO A 66 11.13 2.74 7.94
N ARG A 67 11.60 1.61 7.43
CA ARG A 67 11.41 0.31 8.08
C ARG A 67 12.16 0.23 9.42
N ALA A 68 13.39 0.72 9.50
CA ALA A 68 14.15 0.74 10.76
C ALA A 68 13.47 1.65 11.79
N MET A 69 13.01 2.83 11.37
CA MET A 69 12.25 3.74 12.23
C MET A 69 10.98 3.07 12.78
N VAL A 70 10.20 2.41 11.92
CA VAL A 70 9.02 1.66 12.35
C VAL A 70 9.37 0.60 13.38
N MET A 71 10.42 -0.19 13.13
CA MET A 71 10.81 -1.31 14.00
C MET A 71 11.36 -0.85 15.35
N GLN A 72 12.11 0.23 15.38
CA GLN A 72 12.84 0.67 16.56
C GLN A 72 12.10 1.72 17.37
N GLU A 73 11.30 2.57 16.68
CA GLU A 73 10.66 3.70 17.35
C GLU A 73 9.14 3.56 17.48
N VAL A 74 8.45 2.95 16.51
CA VAL A 74 6.99 2.91 16.54
C VAL A 74 6.46 1.63 17.19
N ILE A 75 6.92 0.47 16.74
CA ILE A 75 6.44 -0.84 17.22
C ILE A 75 6.58 -1.02 18.73
N PRO A 76 7.69 -0.62 19.40
CA PRO A 76 7.82 -0.79 20.84
C PRO A 76 6.77 -0.03 21.67
N HIS A 77 6.09 0.94 21.05
CA HIS A 77 5.08 1.77 21.72
C HIS A 77 3.64 1.43 21.29
N LEU A 78 3.45 0.41 20.44
CA LEU A 78 2.12 -0.14 20.14
C LEU A 78 1.67 -1.09 21.26
N ASP A 79 0.36 -1.08 21.57
CA ASP A 79 -0.20 -2.02 22.53
C ASP A 79 -0.03 -3.48 22.05
N LYS A 80 0.17 -4.43 22.99
CA LYS A 80 0.37 -5.86 22.67
C LYS A 80 -0.73 -6.46 21.78
N LYS A 81 -1.95 -5.98 21.87
CA LYS A 81 -3.07 -6.38 20.97
C LYS A 81 -2.87 -5.89 19.53
N GLN A 82 -2.02 -4.90 19.34
CA GLN A 82 -1.66 -4.27 18.05
C GLN A 82 -0.21 -4.62 17.67
N GLU A 83 0.51 -5.36 18.54
CA GLU A 83 1.79 -5.94 18.20
C GLU A 83 1.63 -6.83 16.98
N LEU A 84 2.26 -6.38 15.94
CA LEU A 84 2.33 -7.08 14.69
C LEU A 84 3.12 -8.36 14.91
N SER A 85 2.49 -9.50 14.67
CA SER A 85 3.20 -10.78 14.69
C SER A 85 4.45 -10.69 13.79
N PRO A 86 5.51 -11.47 14.03
CA PRO A 86 6.69 -11.51 13.16
C PRO A 86 6.35 -11.70 11.68
N GLN A 87 5.21 -12.36 11.38
CA GLN A 87 4.67 -12.51 10.03
C GLN A 87 4.19 -11.17 9.43
N TRP A 88 3.71 -10.26 10.24
CA TRP A 88 3.27 -8.93 9.81
C TRP A 88 4.46 -8.03 9.46
N LEU A 89 5.60 -8.19 10.11
CA LEU A 89 6.83 -7.48 9.75
C LEU A 89 7.29 -7.83 8.32
N GLY A 90 7.04 -9.07 7.88
CA GLY A 90 7.14 -9.46 6.47
C GLY A 90 6.02 -8.89 5.59
N ALA A 91 4.88 -8.54 6.16
CA ALA A 91 3.72 -7.99 5.45
C ALA A 91 3.79 -6.47 5.25
N LEU A 92 4.62 -5.72 6.01
CA LEU A 92 4.87 -4.29 5.77
C LEU A 92 5.28 -4.00 4.33
N SER A 93 5.97 -4.94 3.68
CA SER A 93 6.39 -4.85 2.29
C SER A 93 5.35 -5.37 1.29
N ARG A 94 4.20 -5.94 1.72
CA ARG A 94 3.23 -6.67 0.87
C ARG A 94 1.86 -6.01 0.74
N GLY A 95 1.75 -4.71 0.91
CA GLY A 95 0.50 -3.97 0.76
C GLY A 95 -0.33 -3.83 2.04
N SER A 96 -0.06 -4.60 3.10
CA SER A 96 -0.73 -4.45 4.40
C SER A 96 -0.37 -3.14 5.09
N ALA A 97 0.80 -2.56 4.78
CA ALA A 97 1.21 -1.24 5.23
C ALA A 97 0.24 -0.12 4.80
N MET A 98 -0.50 -0.33 3.71
CA MET A 98 -1.51 0.62 3.26
C MET A 98 -2.62 0.84 4.29
N ASN A 99 -2.93 -0.17 5.13
CA ASN A 99 -3.95 -0.06 6.17
C ASN A 99 -3.61 0.97 7.26
N MET A 100 -2.34 1.41 7.35
CA MET A 100 -1.96 2.54 8.21
C MET A 100 -2.58 3.87 7.74
N ASN A 101 -2.94 3.97 6.47
CA ASN A 101 -3.67 5.13 5.91
C ASN A 101 -5.20 4.93 5.94
N GLY A 102 -5.67 3.77 6.42
CA GLY A 102 -7.06 3.34 6.31
C GLY A 102 -7.97 3.91 7.39
N ILE A 103 -9.22 3.40 7.43
CA ILE A 103 -10.26 3.80 8.37
C ILE A 103 -10.22 3.01 9.69
N GLY A 104 -9.41 1.96 9.78
CA GLY A 104 -9.40 1.04 10.93
C GLY A 104 -8.65 1.56 12.16
N SER A 105 -8.83 0.85 13.29
CA SER A 105 -8.13 1.12 14.56
C SER A 105 -6.60 1.11 14.43
N LEU A 106 -6.05 0.38 13.46
CA LEU A 106 -4.63 0.35 13.18
C LEU A 106 -4.11 1.74 12.79
N ALA A 107 -4.79 2.43 11.88
CA ALA A 107 -4.42 3.78 11.45
C ALA A 107 -4.40 4.76 12.63
N LEU A 108 -5.42 4.70 13.50
CA LEU A 108 -5.48 5.52 14.71
C LEU A 108 -4.35 5.19 15.70
N ALA A 109 -4.08 3.91 15.93
CA ALA A 109 -3.04 3.51 16.88
C ALA A 109 -1.66 4.00 16.44
N TRP A 110 -1.32 3.82 15.16
CA TRP A 110 -0.06 4.27 14.59
C TRP A 110 0.07 5.78 14.60
N SER A 111 -0.99 6.50 14.22
CA SER A 111 -0.98 7.98 14.25
C SER A 111 -0.83 8.52 15.67
N LYS A 112 -1.44 7.89 16.68
CA LYS A 112 -1.27 8.26 18.10
C LYS A 112 0.15 8.02 18.59
N VAL A 113 0.75 6.87 18.27
CA VAL A 113 2.15 6.58 18.68
C VAL A 113 3.10 7.57 18.02
N LEU A 114 3.00 7.74 16.70
CA LEU A 114 3.88 8.67 15.98
C LEU A 114 3.65 10.12 16.44
N GLY A 115 2.40 10.50 16.73
CA GLY A 115 2.05 11.80 17.30
C GLY A 115 2.75 12.07 18.64
N ARG A 116 2.77 11.09 19.55
CA ARG A 116 3.53 11.19 20.82
C ARG A 116 5.03 11.36 20.58
N LEU A 117 5.61 10.59 19.65
CA LEU A 117 7.03 10.62 19.34
C LEU A 117 7.47 11.94 18.69
N THR A 118 6.59 12.57 17.90
CA THR A 118 6.84 13.84 17.20
C THR A 118 6.25 15.06 17.90
N GLN A 119 5.49 14.87 19.00
CA GLN A 119 4.67 15.90 19.67
C GLN A 119 3.68 16.59 18.71
N ARG A 120 3.02 15.80 17.83
CA ARG A 120 1.97 16.26 16.95
C ARG A 120 0.64 15.60 17.29
N SER A 121 -0.43 16.38 17.29
CA SER A 121 -1.80 15.90 17.58
C SER A 121 -2.64 15.65 16.32
N ASP A 122 -2.15 16.03 15.15
CA ASP A 122 -2.87 16.10 13.87
C ASP A 122 -2.57 14.94 12.91
N LEU A 123 -1.64 14.04 13.24
CA LEU A 123 -1.23 12.96 12.32
C LEU A 123 -2.34 11.96 11.98
N HIS A 124 -3.41 11.89 12.78
CA HIS A 124 -4.59 11.08 12.45
C HIS A 124 -5.33 11.60 11.21
N LEU A 125 -5.23 12.90 10.91
CA LEU A 125 -5.82 13.51 9.72
C LEU A 125 -5.15 13.02 8.43
N LEU A 126 -3.90 12.53 8.49
CA LEU A 126 -3.18 11.94 7.35
C LEU A 126 -3.70 10.54 6.96
N THR A 127 -4.75 10.08 7.62
CA THR A 127 -5.39 8.78 7.40
C THR A 127 -6.86 8.96 7.06
N LEU A 128 -7.51 7.87 6.67
CA LEU A 128 -8.97 7.84 6.51
C LEU A 128 -9.71 7.52 7.82
N TYR A 129 -9.05 7.66 8.99
CA TYR A 129 -9.70 7.35 10.27
C TYR A 129 -10.96 8.18 10.51
N GLY A 130 -10.98 9.44 10.06
CA GLY A 130 -12.18 10.29 10.12
C GLY A 130 -13.38 9.78 9.31
N TRP A 131 -13.19 8.72 8.50
CA TRP A 131 -14.24 8.07 7.68
C TRP A 131 -14.74 6.77 8.31
N ILE A 132 -14.39 6.52 9.57
CA ILE A 132 -14.82 5.30 10.28
C ILE A 132 -16.33 5.26 10.44
N GLY A 133 -16.91 4.06 10.42
CA GLY A 133 -18.35 3.85 10.59
C GLY A 133 -18.76 2.56 9.88
N ASN A 134 -19.98 2.52 9.35
CA ASN A 134 -20.52 1.34 8.68
C ASN A 134 -19.94 1.11 7.26
N LEU A 135 -18.65 1.43 7.09
CA LEU A 135 -17.89 1.11 5.88
C LEU A 135 -16.99 -0.10 6.12
N SER A 136 -16.78 -0.89 5.09
CA SER A 136 -15.77 -1.95 5.11
C SER A 136 -14.41 -1.37 5.51
N SER A 137 -13.68 -2.04 6.40
CA SER A 137 -12.32 -1.60 6.76
C SER A 137 -11.28 -1.82 5.66
N VAL A 138 -11.65 -2.54 4.58
CA VAL A 138 -10.76 -2.92 3.47
C VAL A 138 -11.35 -2.53 2.12
N GLY A 139 -10.50 -2.46 1.11
CA GLY A 139 -10.94 -2.27 -0.28
C GLY A 139 -11.01 -0.83 -0.78
N HIS A 140 -10.81 0.17 0.08
CA HIS A 140 -10.82 1.59 -0.31
C HIS A 140 -9.50 2.03 -0.92
N LEU A 141 -8.39 1.54 -0.36
CA LEU A 141 -7.05 1.91 -0.74
C LEU A 141 -6.40 0.86 -1.64
N ARG A 142 -5.44 1.32 -2.43
CA ARG A 142 -4.59 0.47 -3.28
C ARG A 142 -3.70 -0.42 -2.42
N SER A 143 -3.23 -1.52 -2.97
CA SER A 143 -2.25 -2.39 -2.30
C SER A 143 -0.79 -1.95 -2.53
N CYS A 144 -0.55 -1.00 -3.44
CA CYS A 144 0.74 -0.45 -3.80
C CYS A 144 0.62 1.04 -4.06
N LEU A 145 1.75 1.77 -4.08
CA LEU A 145 1.75 3.19 -4.43
C LEU A 145 1.32 3.39 -5.88
N ALA A 146 0.65 4.53 -6.11
CA ALA A 146 0.43 5.06 -7.44
C ALA A 146 0.81 6.56 -7.40
N TRP A 147 1.34 7.08 -8.50
CA TRP A 147 1.83 8.47 -8.57
C TRP A 147 1.61 9.07 -9.95
N CYS A 148 1.63 10.39 -10.01
CA CYS A 148 1.71 11.15 -11.25
C CYS A 148 3.17 11.55 -11.50
N PRO A 149 3.83 11.07 -12.56
CA PRO A 149 5.23 11.41 -12.83
C PRO A 149 5.43 12.91 -13.13
N ILE A 150 4.43 13.57 -13.70
CA ILE A 150 4.49 15.01 -13.99
C ILE A 150 4.41 15.82 -12.70
N CYS A 151 3.52 15.48 -11.75
CA CYS A 151 3.50 16.12 -10.43
C CYS A 151 4.86 16.02 -9.74
N TYR A 152 5.50 14.86 -9.78
CA TYR A 152 6.83 14.69 -9.18
C TYR A 152 7.88 15.57 -9.86
N ALA A 153 7.88 15.64 -11.20
CA ALA A 153 8.80 16.50 -11.94
C ALA A 153 8.60 18.00 -11.61
N GLU A 154 7.35 18.47 -11.60
CA GLU A 154 7.03 19.85 -11.25
C GLU A 154 7.44 20.19 -9.81
N TRP A 155 7.19 19.30 -8.85
CA TRP A 155 7.60 19.52 -7.46
C TRP A 155 9.12 19.58 -7.33
N GLN A 156 9.85 18.76 -8.09
CA GLN A 156 11.30 18.79 -8.12
C GLN A 156 11.82 20.09 -8.74
N GLU A 157 11.25 20.53 -9.87
CA GLU A 157 11.63 21.78 -10.55
C GLU A 157 11.35 23.02 -9.70
N GLN A 158 10.28 22.97 -8.89
CA GLN A 158 9.89 24.05 -7.98
C GLN A 158 10.56 23.94 -6.60
N GLU A 159 11.50 23.00 -6.41
CA GLU A 159 12.15 22.72 -5.13
C GLU A 159 11.16 22.44 -3.99
N MET A 160 9.97 21.94 -4.34
CA MET A 160 8.95 21.58 -3.38
C MET A 160 9.23 20.20 -2.77
N CYS A 161 8.64 19.95 -1.63
CA CYS A 161 8.72 18.63 -1.00
C CYS A 161 8.04 17.56 -1.87
N ILE A 162 8.73 16.45 -2.09
CA ILE A 162 8.16 15.28 -2.75
C ILE A 162 7.47 14.39 -1.72
N TYR A 163 6.18 14.17 -1.91
CA TYR A 163 5.38 13.36 -0.99
C TYR A 163 4.32 12.54 -1.74
N GLN A 164 3.59 11.69 -1.03
CA GLN A 164 2.50 10.88 -1.57
C GLN A 164 1.17 11.43 -1.07
N PRO A 165 0.37 12.12 -1.91
CA PRO A 165 -0.95 12.58 -1.52
C PRO A 165 -1.89 11.44 -1.12
N LEU A 166 -2.74 11.70 -0.14
CA LEU A 166 -3.78 10.77 0.29
C LEU A 166 -4.74 10.41 -0.87
N LEU A 167 -5.03 11.39 -1.74
CA LEU A 167 -5.84 11.22 -2.95
C LEU A 167 -5.38 10.07 -3.83
N TRP A 168 -4.07 9.91 -4.05
CA TRP A 168 -3.55 8.87 -4.93
C TRP A 168 -3.63 7.46 -4.33
N LEU A 169 -3.90 7.35 -3.05
CA LEU A 169 -4.07 6.07 -2.39
C LEU A 169 -5.45 5.47 -2.60
N PHE A 170 -6.47 6.27 -2.91
CA PHE A 170 -7.81 5.76 -3.21
C PHE A 170 -7.79 4.88 -4.45
N LYS A 171 -8.37 3.69 -4.35
CA LYS A 171 -8.45 2.74 -5.46
C LYS A 171 -9.31 3.27 -6.61
N VAL A 172 -10.34 4.05 -6.29
CA VAL A 172 -11.27 4.65 -7.26
C VAL A 172 -10.66 5.81 -8.06
N VAL A 173 -9.56 6.39 -7.57
CA VAL A 173 -8.86 7.50 -8.24
C VAL A 173 -7.79 6.90 -9.16
N THR A 174 -8.07 6.83 -10.44
CA THR A 174 -7.18 6.23 -11.44
C THR A 174 -6.35 7.25 -12.21
N THR A 175 -6.79 8.51 -12.20
CA THR A 175 -6.23 9.58 -13.01
C THR A 175 -5.86 10.76 -12.13
N CYS A 176 -4.72 11.39 -12.41
CA CYS A 176 -4.31 12.62 -11.75
C CYS A 176 -5.24 13.77 -12.18
N PRO A 177 -5.93 14.45 -11.26
CA PRO A 177 -6.85 15.53 -11.64
C PRO A 177 -6.13 16.76 -12.24
N LYS A 178 -4.88 17.00 -11.83
CA LYS A 178 -4.09 18.14 -12.32
C LYS A 178 -3.61 17.94 -13.76
N HIS A 179 -3.11 16.73 -14.09
CA HIS A 179 -2.48 16.44 -15.38
C HIS A 179 -3.32 15.56 -16.29
N GLN A 180 -4.53 15.18 -15.87
CA GLN A 180 -5.47 14.33 -16.63
C GLN A 180 -4.77 13.08 -17.22
N ARG A 181 -3.89 12.49 -16.41
CA ARG A 181 -3.09 11.35 -16.79
C ARG A 181 -3.30 10.21 -15.82
N VAL A 182 -3.35 8.98 -16.34
CA VAL A 182 -3.44 7.77 -15.51
C VAL A 182 -2.26 7.70 -14.55
N LEU A 183 -2.56 7.45 -13.27
CA LEU A 183 -1.53 7.29 -12.24
C LEU A 183 -0.69 6.05 -12.54
N GLU A 184 0.63 6.20 -12.48
CA GLU A 184 1.58 5.10 -12.61
C GLU A 184 1.61 4.27 -11.33
N SER A 185 1.85 2.96 -11.47
CA SER A 185 2.00 2.04 -10.32
C SER A 185 3.20 1.11 -10.46
N HIS A 186 3.85 1.12 -11.62
CA HIS A 186 5.05 0.34 -11.92
C HIS A 186 6.18 1.27 -12.30
N CYS A 187 7.36 1.02 -11.74
CA CYS A 187 8.56 1.78 -12.09
C CYS A 187 8.84 1.66 -13.60
N PRO A 188 9.06 2.75 -14.32
CA PRO A 188 9.34 2.70 -15.75
C PRO A 188 10.66 1.99 -16.06
N HIS A 189 11.61 1.96 -15.12
CA HIS A 189 12.94 1.39 -15.31
C HIS A 189 13.03 -0.10 -15.00
N CYS A 190 12.42 -0.56 -13.88
CA CYS A 190 12.53 -1.97 -13.46
C CYS A 190 11.20 -2.73 -13.49
N GLN A 191 10.10 -2.08 -13.91
CA GLN A 191 8.75 -2.65 -14.06
C GLN A 191 8.15 -3.24 -12.78
N LYS A 192 8.72 -2.93 -11.61
CA LYS A 192 8.21 -3.42 -10.32
C LYS A 192 7.24 -2.43 -9.69
N GLN A 193 6.22 -2.97 -9.03
CA GLN A 193 5.30 -2.19 -8.21
C GLN A 193 6.03 -1.59 -7.01
N GLN A 194 5.58 -0.39 -6.58
CA GLN A 194 6.19 0.32 -5.48
C GLN A 194 5.54 -0.08 -4.15
N SER A 195 6.39 -0.43 -3.18
CA SER A 195 5.95 -0.72 -1.82
C SER A 195 5.69 0.57 -1.05
N VAL A 196 4.71 0.54 -0.14
CA VAL A 196 4.34 1.69 0.70
C VAL A 196 5.44 2.02 1.70
N ILE A 197 6.02 0.99 2.31
CA ILE A 197 7.16 1.10 3.22
C ILE A 197 8.21 0.07 2.78
N ALA A 198 9.44 0.52 2.55
CA ALA A 198 10.55 -0.33 2.14
C ALA A 198 11.84 0.03 2.90
N LEU A 199 12.88 -0.76 2.70
CA LEU A 199 14.21 -0.48 3.29
C LEU A 199 14.81 0.82 2.74
N ARG A 200 14.51 1.11 1.47
CA ARG A 200 14.94 2.32 0.77
C ARG A 200 13.70 2.97 0.19
N THR A 201 13.13 3.91 0.91
CA THR A 201 11.98 4.68 0.43
C THR A 201 12.36 6.15 0.46
N LEU A 202 13.07 6.59 -0.58
CA LEU A 202 13.25 8.01 -0.84
C LEU A 202 11.99 8.49 -1.58
N PRO A 203 11.30 9.54 -1.09
CA PRO A 203 10.17 10.10 -1.80
C PRO A 203 10.49 10.41 -3.27
N GLY A 204 9.60 10.00 -4.17
CA GLY A 204 9.81 10.17 -5.62
C GLY A 204 10.75 9.18 -6.29
N HIS A 205 11.36 8.23 -5.56
CA HIS A 205 12.27 7.24 -6.11
C HIS A 205 11.72 5.80 -6.01
N CYS A 206 12.17 4.96 -6.92
CA CYS A 206 11.78 3.55 -6.94
C CYS A 206 12.32 2.79 -5.73
N THR A 207 11.47 2.11 -4.99
CA THR A 207 11.84 1.32 -3.81
C THR A 207 12.72 0.09 -4.13
N GLN A 208 12.93 -0.24 -5.41
CA GLN A 208 13.68 -1.41 -5.86
C GLN A 208 14.99 -1.06 -6.59
N CYS A 209 14.96 -0.10 -7.50
CA CYS A 209 16.13 0.27 -8.33
C CYS A 209 16.64 1.69 -8.04
N ASP A 210 16.00 2.41 -7.12
CA ASP A 210 16.37 3.76 -6.64
C ASP A 210 16.34 4.87 -7.70
N ARG A 211 15.82 4.58 -8.90
CA ARG A 211 15.70 5.58 -9.95
C ARG A 211 14.52 6.50 -9.70
N TRP A 212 14.67 7.75 -10.14
CA TRP A 212 13.64 8.77 -10.11
C TRP A 212 12.36 8.33 -10.84
N LEU A 213 11.20 8.66 -10.31
CA LEU A 213 9.88 8.26 -10.83
C LEU A 213 9.12 9.43 -11.47
N GLY A 214 9.65 10.65 -11.40
CA GLY A 214 9.12 11.80 -12.12
C GLY A 214 9.59 11.80 -13.57
N SER A 215 8.83 12.46 -14.44
CA SER A 215 9.13 12.64 -15.85
C SER A 215 8.53 13.94 -16.35
N SER A 216 9.29 14.72 -17.11
CA SER A 216 8.81 15.96 -17.71
C SER A 216 7.75 15.72 -18.78
N LEU A 217 6.94 16.75 -19.06
CA LEU A 217 5.91 16.70 -20.12
C LEU A 217 6.49 16.41 -21.52
N ASN A 218 7.77 16.74 -21.72
CA ASN A 218 8.46 16.63 -23.02
C ASN A 218 9.14 15.27 -23.23
N GLU A 219 9.20 14.42 -22.23
CA GLU A 219 9.68 13.05 -22.43
C GLU A 219 8.57 12.21 -23.05
N GLU A 220 8.87 11.60 -24.21
CA GLU A 220 8.01 10.55 -24.79
C GLU A 220 7.97 9.34 -23.86
N LEU A 221 7.21 9.46 -22.78
CA LEU A 221 6.82 8.28 -22.02
C LEU A 221 5.96 7.40 -22.93
N PRO A 222 6.15 6.07 -22.92
CA PRO A 222 5.31 5.18 -23.69
C PRO A 222 3.85 5.53 -23.40
N SER A 223 3.18 6.01 -24.44
CA SER A 223 1.89 6.65 -24.49
C SER A 223 0.82 5.90 -23.67
N ARG A 224 0.68 6.23 -22.38
CA ARG A 224 -0.63 6.19 -21.76
C ARG A 224 -1.21 7.58 -21.91
N ALA A 225 -2.13 7.69 -22.87
CA ALA A 225 -2.74 8.91 -23.32
C ALA A 225 -3.18 9.80 -22.14
N THR A 226 -3.05 11.11 -22.30
CA THR A 226 -3.87 12.08 -21.58
C THR A 226 -5.32 11.69 -21.83
N GLU A 227 -5.95 11.05 -20.86
CA GLU A 227 -7.37 10.76 -20.90
C GLU A 227 -8.07 11.88 -20.16
N GLU A 228 -8.92 12.63 -20.87
CA GLU A 228 -9.83 13.55 -20.21
C GLU A 228 -10.56 12.83 -19.08
N LEU A 229 -10.72 13.51 -17.95
CA LEU A 229 -11.48 12.96 -16.83
C LEU A 229 -12.89 12.60 -17.29
N THR A 230 -13.25 11.35 -17.16
CA THR A 230 -14.61 10.92 -17.42
C THR A 230 -15.57 11.60 -16.43
N PRO A 231 -16.86 11.79 -16.77
CA PRO A 231 -17.85 12.34 -15.83
C PRO A 231 -17.86 11.60 -14.47
N TRP A 232 -17.65 10.29 -14.49
CA TRP A 232 -17.51 9.48 -13.28
C TRP A 232 -16.28 9.88 -12.45
N GLN A 233 -15.13 10.02 -13.08
CA GLN A 233 -13.89 10.39 -12.37
C GLN A 233 -13.98 11.79 -11.78
N GLN A 234 -14.53 12.75 -12.53
CA GLN A 234 -14.75 14.11 -12.04
C GLN A 234 -15.71 14.10 -10.84
N TRP A 235 -16.81 13.37 -10.94
CA TRP A 235 -17.79 13.26 -9.87
C TRP A 235 -17.17 12.61 -8.61
N VAL A 236 -16.38 11.55 -8.78
CA VAL A 236 -15.66 10.89 -7.66
C VAL A 236 -14.74 11.88 -6.95
N LEU A 237 -13.94 12.64 -7.70
CA LEU A 237 -13.01 13.62 -7.11
C LEU A 237 -13.76 14.66 -6.27
N ASN A 238 -14.81 15.27 -6.82
CA ASN A 238 -15.64 16.25 -6.13
C ASN A 238 -16.28 15.65 -4.86
N THR A 239 -16.80 14.43 -4.96
CA THR A 239 -17.44 13.74 -3.83
C THR A 239 -16.44 13.36 -2.75
N LEU A 240 -15.23 12.91 -3.10
CA LEU A 240 -14.18 12.63 -2.13
C LEU A 240 -13.72 13.89 -1.41
N GLU A 241 -13.62 15.02 -2.12
CA GLU A 241 -13.27 16.31 -1.53
C GLU A 241 -14.35 16.80 -0.55
N GLU A 242 -15.63 16.67 -0.95
CA GLU A 242 -16.78 16.97 -0.09
C GLU A 242 -16.76 16.13 1.21
N LEU A 243 -16.58 14.82 1.10
CA LEU A 243 -16.49 13.91 2.25
C LEU A 243 -15.28 14.21 3.12
N HIS A 244 -14.14 14.54 2.51
CA HIS A 244 -12.94 14.90 3.25
C HIS A 244 -13.12 16.18 4.06
N ALA A 245 -13.63 17.23 3.42
CA ALA A 245 -13.95 18.49 4.10
C ALA A 245 -14.93 18.28 5.28
N ALA A 246 -15.98 17.47 5.08
CA ALA A 246 -16.91 17.12 6.14
C ALA A 246 -16.25 16.32 7.27
N SER A 247 -15.33 15.40 6.97
CA SER A 247 -14.61 14.62 8.00
C SER A 247 -13.69 15.50 8.84
N ILE A 248 -13.06 16.52 8.25
CA ILE A 248 -12.24 17.49 8.98
C ILE A 248 -13.12 18.36 9.88
N ALA A 249 -14.23 18.85 9.36
CA ALA A 249 -15.13 19.74 10.10
C ALA A 249 -15.81 19.06 11.28
N SER A 250 -16.20 17.78 11.16
CA SER A 250 -16.89 17.00 12.19
C SER A 250 -15.98 16.10 13.03
N GLY A 251 -14.73 15.93 12.62
CA GLY A 251 -13.77 14.96 13.19
C GLY A 251 -13.98 13.54 12.71
N VAL A 252 -15.23 13.06 12.65
CA VAL A 252 -15.59 11.72 12.16
C VAL A 252 -16.89 11.81 11.36
N LEU A 253 -16.92 11.21 10.17
CA LEU A 253 -18.14 11.08 9.38
C LEU A 253 -19.10 10.10 10.03
N GLN A 254 -20.34 10.53 10.19
CA GLN A 254 -21.43 9.70 10.71
C GLN A 254 -22.12 9.01 9.54
N TRP A 255 -21.85 7.72 9.33
CA TRP A 255 -22.44 6.94 8.23
C TRP A 255 -23.82 6.37 8.55
N GLU A 256 -24.19 6.28 9.82
CA GLU A 256 -25.50 5.78 10.26
C GLU A 256 -26.66 6.53 9.60
N PRO A 257 -26.68 7.88 9.52
CA PRO A 257 -27.75 8.61 8.84
C PRO A 257 -27.84 8.26 7.34
N PHE A 258 -26.72 7.98 6.65
CA PHE A 258 -26.74 7.54 5.27
C PHE A 258 -27.59 6.27 5.11
N PHE A 259 -27.30 5.25 5.91
CA PHE A 259 -27.98 3.96 5.80
C PHE A 259 -29.45 4.06 6.28
N ALA A 260 -29.72 4.85 7.32
CA ALA A 260 -31.09 5.07 7.81
C ALA A 260 -31.97 5.76 6.75
N HIS A 261 -31.50 6.86 6.14
CA HIS A 261 -32.24 7.56 5.11
C HIS A 261 -32.38 6.73 3.83
N LEU A 262 -31.34 5.95 3.48
CA LEU A 262 -31.40 5.00 2.39
C LEU A 262 -32.48 3.93 2.63
N ALA A 263 -32.54 3.35 3.82
CA ALA A 263 -33.55 2.37 4.20
C ALA A 263 -34.97 2.90 4.01
N LEU A 264 -35.24 4.12 4.46
CA LEU A 264 -36.53 4.78 4.27
C LEU A 264 -36.90 4.95 2.79
N CYS A 265 -35.95 5.37 1.95
CA CYS A 265 -36.18 5.50 0.52
C CYS A 265 -36.42 4.16 -0.19
N LEU A 266 -35.72 3.10 0.22
CA LEU A 266 -35.81 1.78 -0.41
C LEU A 266 -37.08 1.01 0.03
N ALA A 267 -37.65 1.32 1.21
CA ALA A 267 -38.88 0.71 1.71
C ALA A 267 -40.11 1.16 0.92
N GLU A 268 -40.06 2.33 0.27
CA GLU A 268 -41.16 2.88 -0.51
C GLU A 268 -41.17 2.28 -1.94
N ASN A 269 -42.37 2.01 -2.50
CA ASN A 269 -42.63 1.75 -3.92
C ASN A 269 -41.70 0.70 -4.59
N GLU A 270 -41.44 -0.42 -3.93
CA GLU A 270 -40.52 -1.47 -4.42
C GLU A 270 -39.08 -0.97 -4.69
N GLY A 271 -38.64 0.05 -3.94
CA GLY A 271 -37.36 0.73 -4.15
C GLY A 271 -36.15 -0.19 -4.21
N TYR A 272 -36.13 -1.29 -3.44
CA TYR A 272 -35.05 -2.29 -3.51
C TYR A 272 -34.91 -2.95 -4.89
N ALA A 273 -36.03 -3.31 -5.54
CA ALA A 273 -36.01 -3.94 -6.85
C ALA A 273 -35.58 -2.95 -7.94
N LYS A 274 -36.14 -1.73 -7.88
CA LYS A 274 -35.85 -0.65 -8.83
C LYS A 274 -34.38 -0.21 -8.75
N VAL A 275 -33.91 0.06 -7.56
CA VAL A 275 -32.50 0.44 -7.34
C VAL A 275 -31.54 -0.67 -7.71
N ALA A 276 -31.84 -1.92 -7.37
CA ALA A 276 -31.02 -3.05 -7.78
C ALA A 276 -30.88 -3.16 -9.30
N HIS A 277 -31.98 -2.95 -10.02
CA HIS A 277 -31.98 -2.92 -11.48
C HIS A 277 -31.13 -1.77 -12.05
N LEU A 278 -31.33 -0.55 -11.55
CA LEU A 278 -30.65 0.66 -12.04
C LEU A 278 -29.14 0.64 -11.74
N THR A 279 -28.75 0.17 -10.55
CA THR A 279 -27.35 0.23 -10.08
C THR A 279 -26.56 -1.02 -10.35
N HIS A 280 -27.20 -2.09 -10.80
CA HIS A 280 -26.64 -3.44 -10.93
C HIS A 280 -26.08 -4.01 -9.61
N ILE A 281 -26.52 -3.48 -8.47
CA ILE A 281 -26.24 -4.03 -7.15
C ILE A 281 -27.29 -5.08 -6.84
N GLN A 282 -26.88 -6.24 -6.34
CA GLN A 282 -27.83 -7.32 -6.05
C GLN A 282 -28.77 -6.91 -4.91
N ARG A 283 -30.06 -7.23 -5.04
CA ARG A 283 -31.10 -6.86 -4.07
C ARG A 283 -30.75 -7.24 -2.62
N HIS A 284 -30.19 -8.44 -2.44
CA HIS A 284 -29.81 -8.90 -1.10
C HIS A 284 -28.66 -8.05 -0.50
N GLN A 285 -27.74 -7.52 -1.31
CA GLN A 285 -26.69 -6.62 -0.83
C GLN A 285 -27.27 -5.31 -0.33
N LEU A 286 -28.27 -4.75 -1.02
CA LEU A 286 -28.97 -3.54 -0.54
C LEU A 286 -29.70 -3.79 0.78
N TYR A 287 -30.29 -4.98 0.96
CA TYR A 287 -30.85 -5.37 2.26
C TYR A 287 -29.81 -5.42 3.37
N GLN A 288 -28.65 -6.02 3.06
CA GLN A 288 -27.56 -6.12 4.02
C GLN A 288 -27.00 -4.74 4.43
N TRP A 289 -27.03 -3.74 3.52
CA TRP A 289 -26.56 -2.39 3.85
C TRP A 289 -27.41 -1.68 4.88
N VAL A 290 -28.70 -1.91 4.87
CA VAL A 290 -29.67 -1.20 5.73
C VAL A 290 -30.11 -2.02 6.93
N ASN A 291 -29.78 -3.31 6.97
CA ASN A 291 -30.07 -4.19 8.10
C ASN A 291 -28.90 -4.19 9.08
N ILE A 292 -29.09 -3.50 10.21
CA ILE A 292 -28.05 -3.34 11.24
C ILE A 292 -27.63 -4.68 11.89
N GLU A 293 -28.47 -5.72 11.81
CA GLU A 293 -28.17 -7.05 12.36
C GLU A 293 -27.19 -7.85 11.52
N GLU A 294 -26.98 -7.47 10.26
CA GLU A 294 -26.00 -8.12 9.40
C GLU A 294 -24.65 -7.40 9.44
N GLU A 295 -23.58 -8.15 9.70
CA GLU A 295 -22.20 -7.62 9.75
C GLU A 295 -21.65 -7.16 8.37
N TYR A 296 -22.49 -7.08 7.34
CA TYR A 296 -22.06 -6.69 6.01
C TYR A 296 -21.92 -5.17 5.88
N THR A 297 -20.71 -4.74 5.63
CA THR A 297 -20.39 -3.32 5.38
C THR A 297 -19.96 -3.12 3.93
N PRO A 298 -20.59 -2.18 3.17
CA PRO A 298 -20.22 -1.91 1.79
C PRO A 298 -18.86 -1.23 1.69
N THR A 299 -18.20 -1.40 0.54
CA THR A 299 -17.00 -0.63 0.24
C THR A 299 -17.37 0.79 -0.21
N LEU A 300 -16.49 1.75 0.02
CA LEU A 300 -16.66 3.12 -0.47
C LEU A 300 -16.94 3.15 -1.98
N GLU A 301 -16.20 2.37 -2.77
CA GLU A 301 -16.40 2.28 -4.22
C GLU A 301 -17.85 1.89 -4.59
N THR A 302 -18.44 0.95 -3.85
CA THR A 302 -19.80 0.49 -4.11
C THR A 302 -20.83 1.57 -3.77
N ILE A 303 -20.62 2.29 -2.64
CA ILE A 303 -21.46 3.44 -2.28
C ILE A 303 -21.36 4.56 -3.30
N LEU A 304 -20.15 4.90 -3.73
CA LEU A 304 -19.95 5.94 -4.74
C LEU A 304 -20.63 5.59 -6.07
N LYS A 305 -20.51 4.34 -6.53
CA LYS A 305 -21.23 3.88 -7.75
C LYS A 305 -22.74 4.00 -7.61
N PHE A 306 -23.28 3.58 -6.48
CA PHE A 306 -24.70 3.73 -6.18
C PHE A 306 -25.13 5.20 -6.25
N CYS A 307 -24.42 6.05 -5.50
CA CYS A 307 -24.75 7.48 -5.41
C CYS A 307 -24.63 8.19 -6.77
N TYR A 308 -23.64 7.83 -7.59
CA TYR A 308 -23.46 8.37 -8.92
C TYR A 308 -24.65 8.03 -9.84
N VAL A 309 -25.08 6.76 -9.87
CA VAL A 309 -26.23 6.33 -10.67
C VAL A 309 -27.52 7.04 -10.23
N CYS A 310 -27.67 7.28 -8.94
CA CYS A 310 -28.81 7.97 -8.37
C CYS A 310 -28.70 9.50 -8.38
N ASN A 311 -27.58 10.06 -8.86
CA ASN A 311 -27.28 11.50 -8.87
C ASN A 311 -27.46 12.17 -7.50
N VAL A 312 -26.89 11.55 -6.48
CA VAL A 312 -26.82 12.07 -5.11
C VAL A 312 -25.40 11.86 -4.57
N THR A 313 -24.93 12.73 -3.68
CA THR A 313 -23.68 12.46 -2.96
C THR A 313 -23.98 11.72 -1.66
N PRO A 314 -23.00 10.95 -1.11
CA PRO A 314 -23.18 10.33 0.20
C PRO A 314 -23.53 11.35 1.28
N LEU A 315 -22.94 12.55 1.25
CA LEU A 315 -23.19 13.61 2.21
C LEU A 315 -24.63 14.13 2.12
N GLN A 316 -25.18 14.30 0.90
CA GLN A 316 -26.58 14.67 0.70
C GLN A 316 -27.52 13.64 1.33
N VAL A 317 -27.22 12.34 1.17
CA VAL A 317 -28.03 11.29 1.80
C VAL A 317 -27.92 11.35 3.32
N MET A 318 -26.70 11.54 3.86
CA MET A 318 -26.49 11.73 5.31
C MET A 318 -27.31 12.90 5.87
N GLN A 319 -27.44 13.97 5.11
CA GLN A 319 -28.18 15.18 5.48
C GLN A 319 -29.68 15.10 5.17
N ASN A 320 -30.20 13.93 4.84
CA ASN A 320 -31.59 13.71 4.42
C ASN A 320 -32.03 14.48 3.14
N GLN A 321 -31.09 14.85 2.29
CA GLN A 321 -31.36 15.49 1.01
C GLN A 321 -31.62 14.44 -0.06
N VAL A 322 -32.68 13.64 0.10
CA VAL A 322 -32.96 12.43 -0.70
C VAL A 322 -34.01 12.63 -1.80
N SER A 323 -34.41 13.86 -2.08
CA SER A 323 -35.43 14.15 -3.12
C SER A 323 -35.05 13.59 -4.49
N ARG A 324 -33.79 13.71 -4.89
CA ARG A 324 -33.27 13.15 -6.15
C ARG A 324 -33.31 11.63 -6.16
N LEU A 325 -32.89 10.99 -5.08
CA LEU A 325 -32.95 9.52 -4.94
C LEU A 325 -34.41 9.04 -5.06
N LYS A 326 -35.37 9.71 -4.39
CA LYS A 326 -36.79 9.37 -4.51
C LYS A 326 -37.32 9.55 -5.93
N GLN A 327 -36.94 10.63 -6.64
CA GLN A 327 -37.31 10.83 -8.04
C GLN A 327 -36.78 9.71 -8.94
N VAL A 328 -35.51 9.31 -8.78
CA VAL A 328 -34.90 8.20 -9.56
C VAL A 328 -35.65 6.90 -9.30
N ILE A 329 -36.00 6.60 -8.06
CA ILE A 329 -36.78 5.40 -7.69
C ILE A 329 -38.18 5.45 -8.31
N GLN A 330 -38.84 6.61 -8.33
CA GLN A 330 -40.20 6.78 -8.89
C GLN A 330 -40.21 6.69 -10.41
N SER A 331 -39.25 7.31 -11.09
CA SER A 331 -39.17 7.35 -12.53
C SER A 331 -38.56 6.08 -13.16
N GLU A 332 -37.87 5.28 -12.38
CA GLU A 332 -37.10 4.12 -12.83
C GLU A 332 -36.01 4.45 -13.87
N ILE A 333 -35.59 5.71 -13.93
CA ILE A 333 -34.58 6.19 -14.85
C ILE A 333 -33.32 6.55 -14.06
N ALA A 334 -32.21 5.87 -14.35
CA ALA A 334 -30.93 6.22 -13.79
C ALA A 334 -30.51 7.62 -14.27
N ALA A 335 -30.01 8.45 -13.34
CA ALA A 335 -29.49 9.76 -13.70
C ALA A 335 -28.18 9.66 -14.51
N HIS A 336 -27.38 8.64 -14.20
CA HIS A 336 -26.15 8.33 -14.91
C HIS A 336 -26.03 6.83 -15.17
N ALA A 337 -25.48 6.46 -16.33
CA ALA A 337 -25.13 5.08 -16.58
C ALA A 337 -24.10 4.58 -15.55
N PRO A 338 -24.23 3.35 -15.03
CA PRO A 338 -23.23 2.79 -14.12
C PRO A 338 -21.84 2.87 -14.76
N PRO A 339 -20.81 3.31 -14.01
CA PRO A 339 -19.47 3.30 -14.53
C PRO A 339 -19.10 1.86 -14.92
N PRO A 340 -18.35 1.68 -16.02
CA PRO A 340 -17.98 0.35 -16.47
C PRO A 340 -17.30 -0.39 -15.33
N SER A 341 -17.91 -1.45 -14.85
CA SER A 341 -17.21 -2.40 -13.99
C SER A 341 -15.97 -2.84 -14.73
N PRO A 342 -14.80 -2.98 -14.08
CA PRO A 342 -13.70 -3.69 -14.71
C PRO A 342 -14.32 -4.99 -15.20
N ARG A 343 -14.42 -5.14 -16.53
CA ARG A 343 -15.00 -6.35 -17.13
C ARG A 343 -14.32 -7.50 -16.42
N LEU A 344 -15.07 -8.30 -15.69
CA LEU A 344 -14.62 -9.63 -15.34
C LEU A 344 -14.21 -10.21 -16.69
N ARG A 345 -12.90 -10.27 -16.95
CA ARG A 345 -12.40 -10.85 -18.19
C ARG A 345 -13.06 -12.21 -18.23
N HIS A 346 -13.83 -12.47 -19.29
CA HIS A 346 -14.37 -13.81 -19.50
C HIS A 346 -13.21 -14.77 -19.30
N VAL A 347 -13.36 -15.70 -18.35
CA VAL A 347 -12.33 -16.66 -18.05
C VAL A 347 -12.07 -17.40 -19.35
N ASN A 348 -10.93 -17.12 -19.99
CA ASN A 348 -10.49 -17.94 -21.10
C ASN A 348 -9.99 -19.26 -20.50
N LEU A 349 -10.95 -20.20 -20.36
CA LEU A 349 -10.69 -21.51 -19.74
C LEU A 349 -9.57 -22.26 -20.45
N GLU A 350 -9.50 -22.13 -21.76
CA GLU A 350 -8.49 -22.76 -22.61
C GLU A 350 -7.08 -22.22 -22.31
N GLN A 351 -6.94 -20.90 -22.21
CA GLN A 351 -5.65 -20.27 -21.83
C GLN A 351 -5.26 -20.63 -20.39
N CYS A 352 -6.22 -20.70 -19.47
CA CYS A 352 -5.95 -21.11 -18.10
C CYS A 352 -5.48 -22.56 -18.05
N GLN A 353 -6.18 -23.46 -18.75
CA GLN A 353 -5.86 -24.90 -18.79
C GLN A 353 -4.47 -25.11 -19.40
N THR A 354 -4.16 -24.45 -20.51
CA THR A 354 -2.85 -24.53 -21.18
C THR A 354 -1.73 -24.11 -20.23
N LEU A 355 -1.87 -23.00 -19.52
CA LEU A 355 -0.81 -22.53 -18.60
C LEU A 355 -0.69 -23.44 -17.37
N LEU A 356 -1.81 -23.88 -16.79
CA LEU A 356 -1.79 -24.81 -15.64
C LEU A 356 -1.14 -26.12 -16.03
N GLN A 357 -1.44 -26.65 -17.23
CA GLN A 357 -0.86 -27.89 -17.73
C GLN A 357 0.64 -27.70 -18.03
N ALA A 358 1.06 -26.57 -18.64
CA ALA A 358 2.48 -26.29 -18.89
C ALA A 358 3.31 -26.22 -17.58
N VAL A 359 2.71 -25.77 -16.49
CA VAL A 359 3.36 -25.79 -15.16
C VAL A 359 3.46 -27.24 -14.63
N LEU A 360 2.44 -28.06 -14.81
CA LEU A 360 2.44 -29.48 -14.37
C LEU A 360 3.42 -30.32 -15.18
N ASP A 361 3.54 -30.04 -16.49
CA ASP A 361 4.45 -30.74 -17.40
C ASP A 361 5.91 -30.24 -17.29
N GLY A 362 6.19 -29.28 -16.42
CA GLY A 362 7.53 -28.73 -16.21
C GLY A 362 8.04 -27.81 -17.34
N GLN A 363 7.18 -27.43 -18.27
CA GLN A 363 7.52 -26.48 -19.35
C GLN A 363 7.62 -25.03 -18.84
N GLU A 364 6.84 -24.73 -17.79
CA GLU A 364 6.87 -23.46 -17.08
C GLU A 364 7.33 -23.63 -15.62
N LYS A 365 8.00 -22.61 -15.09
CA LYS A 365 8.46 -22.61 -13.70
C LYS A 365 7.29 -22.74 -12.74
N PRO A 366 7.35 -23.61 -11.73
CA PRO A 366 6.30 -23.77 -10.74
C PRO A 366 6.04 -22.45 -9.99
N GLN A 367 4.91 -21.82 -10.27
CA GLN A 367 4.45 -20.60 -9.64
C GLN A 367 3.28 -20.89 -8.72
N GLY A 368 3.15 -20.10 -7.65
CA GLY A 368 1.97 -20.24 -6.77
C GLY A 368 0.70 -19.76 -7.49
N LEU A 369 -0.45 -20.38 -7.16
CA LEU A 369 -1.75 -20.06 -7.77
C LEU A 369 -2.09 -18.57 -7.78
N ARG A 370 -1.64 -17.82 -6.76
CA ARG A 370 -1.82 -16.35 -6.73
C ARG A 370 -1.04 -15.64 -7.85
N GLN A 371 0.15 -16.14 -8.21
CA GLN A 371 0.97 -15.56 -9.30
C GLN A 371 0.38 -15.93 -10.66
N ILE A 372 -0.03 -17.19 -10.83
CA ILE A 372 -0.73 -17.66 -12.03
C ILE A 372 -2.02 -16.87 -12.22
N GLY A 373 -2.83 -16.73 -11.18
CA GLY A 373 -4.05 -15.94 -11.23
C GLY A 373 -3.78 -14.47 -11.59
N LYS A 374 -2.74 -13.86 -11.02
CA LYS A 374 -2.34 -12.49 -11.37
C LYS A 374 -1.91 -12.36 -12.83
N HIS A 375 -1.18 -13.34 -13.35
CA HIS A 375 -0.75 -13.37 -14.77
C HIS A 375 -1.94 -13.48 -15.73
N LEU A 376 -2.89 -14.33 -15.41
CA LEU A 376 -4.09 -14.55 -16.21
C LEU A 376 -5.21 -13.52 -15.96
N GLY A 377 -5.10 -12.72 -14.89
CA GLY A 377 -6.13 -11.77 -14.48
C GLY A 377 -7.29 -12.41 -13.71
N TYR A 378 -7.05 -13.55 -13.03
CA TYR A 378 -8.04 -14.31 -12.27
C TYR A 378 -7.70 -14.41 -10.78
N THR A 379 -8.72 -14.59 -9.96
CA THR A 379 -8.54 -14.91 -8.54
C THR A 379 -8.21 -16.39 -8.35
N VAL A 380 -7.51 -16.70 -7.25
CA VAL A 380 -7.27 -18.12 -6.87
C VAL A 380 -8.58 -18.90 -6.75
N ARG A 381 -9.64 -18.25 -6.23
CA ARG A 381 -10.96 -18.86 -6.09
C ARG A 381 -11.56 -19.27 -7.44
N GLN A 382 -11.45 -18.40 -8.46
CA GLN A 382 -11.93 -18.72 -9.81
C GLN A 382 -11.12 -19.85 -10.45
N LEU A 383 -9.79 -19.83 -10.31
CA LEU A 383 -8.95 -20.94 -10.78
C LEU A 383 -9.29 -22.26 -10.09
N SER A 384 -9.42 -22.26 -8.76
CA SER A 384 -9.77 -23.48 -8.00
C SER A 384 -11.19 -23.96 -8.26
N TYR A 385 -12.11 -23.08 -8.66
CA TYR A 385 -13.47 -23.47 -9.04
C TYR A 385 -13.49 -24.19 -10.39
N HIS A 386 -12.77 -23.69 -11.39
CA HIS A 386 -12.76 -24.28 -12.74
C HIS A 386 -11.74 -25.43 -12.89
N PHE A 387 -10.63 -25.39 -12.15
CA PHE A 387 -9.51 -26.33 -12.26
C PHE A 387 -9.06 -26.86 -10.89
N PRO A 388 -9.95 -27.54 -10.14
CA PRO A 388 -9.65 -27.94 -8.76
C PRO A 388 -8.51 -28.98 -8.70
N LYS A 389 -8.44 -29.90 -9.65
CA LYS A 389 -7.41 -30.95 -9.70
C LYS A 389 -6.02 -30.39 -9.98
N GLU A 390 -5.90 -29.56 -11.00
CA GLU A 390 -4.65 -28.91 -11.41
C GLU A 390 -4.14 -27.98 -10.30
N CYS A 391 -5.02 -27.19 -9.70
CA CYS A 391 -4.67 -26.32 -8.58
C CYS A 391 -4.18 -27.09 -7.34
N ALA A 392 -4.77 -28.23 -7.05
CA ALA A 392 -4.33 -29.10 -5.96
C ALA A 392 -2.92 -29.67 -6.19
N LEU A 393 -2.59 -30.02 -7.43
CA LEU A 393 -1.25 -30.53 -7.81
C LEU A 393 -0.18 -29.43 -7.88
N ILE A 394 -0.54 -28.24 -8.39
CA ILE A 394 0.39 -27.10 -8.51
C ILE A 394 0.82 -26.56 -7.15
N THR A 395 -0.06 -26.58 -6.16
CA THR A 395 0.24 -26.03 -4.83
C THR A 395 1.49 -26.63 -4.19
N PRO A 396 1.60 -27.98 -4.05
CA PRO A 396 2.80 -28.60 -3.49
C PRO A 396 4.03 -28.43 -4.40
N LEU A 397 3.90 -28.49 -5.72
CA LEU A 397 4.99 -28.24 -6.65
C LEU A 397 5.59 -26.85 -6.47
N ALA A 398 4.75 -25.84 -6.34
CA ALA A 398 5.18 -24.47 -6.11
C ALA A 398 5.79 -24.27 -4.70
N GLN A 399 5.38 -25.02 -3.71
CA GLN A 399 5.99 -25.02 -2.36
C GLN A 399 7.38 -25.65 -2.41
N GLU A 400 7.51 -26.81 -3.05
CA GLU A 400 8.77 -27.52 -3.20
C GLU A 400 9.78 -26.69 -4.01
N TYR A 401 9.38 -26.12 -5.15
CA TYR A 401 10.22 -25.23 -5.93
C TYR A 401 10.72 -24.04 -5.11
N ARG A 402 9.88 -23.43 -4.26
CA ARG A 402 10.28 -22.34 -3.38
C ARG A 402 11.27 -22.80 -2.32
N ARG A 403 11.10 -24.03 -1.78
CA ARG A 403 12.03 -24.63 -0.81
C ARG A 403 13.40 -24.81 -1.44
N GLN A 404 13.46 -25.47 -2.62
CA GLN A 404 14.71 -25.69 -3.36
C GLN A 404 15.43 -24.37 -3.70
N ARG A 405 14.70 -23.38 -4.20
CA ARG A 405 15.26 -22.06 -4.50
C ARG A 405 15.77 -21.33 -3.25
N LYS A 406 15.15 -21.57 -2.11
CA LYS A 406 15.63 -21.03 -0.83
C LYS A 406 16.94 -21.71 -0.43
N GLU A 407 17.01 -23.04 -0.50
CA GLU A 407 18.21 -23.82 -0.21
C GLU A 407 19.38 -23.44 -1.13
N GLU A 408 19.19 -23.41 -2.44
CA GLU A 408 20.18 -22.95 -3.40
C GLU A 408 20.69 -21.53 -3.13
N ARG A 409 19.81 -20.66 -2.66
CA ARG A 409 20.20 -19.30 -2.28
C ARG A 409 21.05 -19.31 -1.01
N LEU A 410 20.67 -20.10 -0.02
CA LEU A 410 21.40 -20.22 1.24
C LEU A 410 22.78 -20.83 1.00
N ASP A 411 22.88 -21.85 0.16
CA ASP A 411 24.15 -22.47 -0.19
C ASP A 411 25.07 -21.51 -0.93
N ARG A 412 24.54 -20.70 -1.85
CA ARG A 412 25.31 -19.62 -2.46
C ARG A 412 25.80 -18.59 -1.45
N VAL A 413 24.98 -18.24 -0.48
CA VAL A 413 25.38 -17.31 0.61
C VAL A 413 26.49 -17.94 1.45
N ARG A 414 26.34 -19.21 1.86
CA ARG A 414 27.36 -19.96 2.61
C ARG A 414 28.69 -20.00 1.87
N GLU A 415 28.66 -20.34 0.57
CA GLU A 415 29.85 -20.40 -0.25
C GLU A 415 30.53 -19.03 -0.41
N GLN A 416 29.75 -17.96 -0.65
CA GLN A 416 30.30 -16.61 -0.73
C GLN A 416 30.97 -16.16 0.57
N VAL A 417 30.34 -16.45 1.72
CA VAL A 417 30.92 -16.13 3.02
C VAL A 417 32.20 -16.93 3.25
N ARG A 418 32.19 -18.24 2.96
CA ARG A 418 33.38 -19.11 3.07
C ARG A 418 34.54 -18.55 2.23
N GLN A 419 34.30 -18.25 0.97
CA GLN A 419 35.30 -17.70 0.06
C GLN A 419 35.87 -16.37 0.56
N ALA A 420 35.03 -15.48 1.06
CA ALA A 420 35.47 -14.19 1.61
C ALA A 420 36.36 -14.36 2.84
N VAL A 421 35.97 -15.25 3.77
CA VAL A 421 36.76 -15.54 4.99
C VAL A 421 38.11 -16.15 4.64
N VAL A 422 38.12 -17.18 3.80
CA VAL A 422 39.37 -17.87 3.35
C VAL A 422 40.28 -16.90 2.63
N SER A 423 39.75 -16.08 1.73
CA SER A 423 40.52 -15.07 0.98
C SER A 423 41.20 -14.05 1.88
N LEU A 424 40.50 -13.57 2.92
CA LEU A 424 41.09 -12.65 3.88
C LEU A 424 42.18 -13.35 4.72
N HIS A 425 41.92 -14.58 5.16
CA HIS A 425 42.87 -15.35 5.94
C HIS A 425 44.17 -15.64 5.20
N THR A 426 44.07 -16.05 3.92
CA THR A 426 45.24 -16.30 3.04
C THR A 426 46.08 -15.04 2.80
N GLN A 427 45.47 -13.85 2.89
CA GLN A 427 46.14 -12.56 2.82
C GLN A 427 46.76 -12.10 4.17
N GLY A 428 46.70 -12.95 5.19
CA GLY A 428 47.16 -12.60 6.54
C GLY A 428 46.30 -11.56 7.24
N ILE A 429 45.07 -11.35 6.78
CA ILE A 429 44.12 -10.37 7.31
C ILE A 429 43.10 -11.09 8.19
N TYR A 430 42.96 -10.69 9.47
CA TYR A 430 41.91 -11.24 10.33
C TYR A 430 40.50 -10.97 9.69
N PRO A 431 39.72 -12.02 9.43
CA PRO A 431 38.42 -11.89 8.71
C PRO A 431 37.30 -11.46 9.64
N SER A 432 37.42 -10.22 10.19
CA SER A 432 36.37 -9.64 11.01
C SER A 432 35.08 -9.48 10.21
N LEU A 433 33.93 -9.47 10.90
CA LEU A 433 32.60 -9.32 10.30
C LEU A 433 32.54 -8.12 9.34
N HIS A 434 33.15 -6.99 9.73
CA HIS A 434 33.18 -5.78 8.90
C HIS A 434 34.00 -6.00 7.61
N LYS A 435 35.16 -6.65 7.70
CA LYS A 435 36.01 -6.91 6.53
C LYS A 435 35.34 -7.92 5.59
N VAL A 436 34.77 -9.01 6.12
CA VAL A 436 33.99 -9.97 5.30
C VAL A 436 32.82 -9.29 4.59
N GLN A 437 32.14 -8.36 5.28
CA GLN A 437 31.03 -7.61 4.67
C GLN A 437 31.44 -6.73 3.48
N THR A 438 32.69 -6.24 3.42
CA THR A 438 33.17 -5.45 2.27
C THR A 438 33.39 -6.28 1.03
N PHE A 439 33.61 -7.59 1.16
CA PHE A 439 33.76 -8.55 0.04
C PHE A 439 32.43 -9.10 -0.48
N LEU A 440 31.35 -8.86 0.26
CA LEU A 440 30.05 -9.44 -0.05
C LEU A 440 29.05 -8.38 -0.51
N PRO A 441 28.06 -8.75 -1.32
CA PRO A 441 26.97 -7.84 -1.65
C PRO A 441 26.30 -7.28 -0.40
N ALA A 442 25.85 -6.01 -0.46
CA ALA A 442 25.21 -5.34 0.66
C ALA A 442 24.05 -6.17 1.25
N GLY A 443 24.06 -6.35 2.56
CA GLY A 443 23.00 -7.06 3.26
C GLY A 443 23.15 -8.58 3.41
N VAL A 444 24.18 -9.21 2.82
CA VAL A 444 24.41 -10.66 2.98
C VAL A 444 24.68 -11.01 4.44
N MET A 445 25.55 -10.29 5.12
CA MET A 445 25.90 -10.54 6.52
C MET A 445 24.80 -10.18 7.55
N ILE A 446 23.68 -9.62 7.11
CA ILE A 446 22.48 -9.42 7.95
C ILE A 446 21.73 -10.75 8.16
N GLN A 447 21.89 -11.70 7.24
CA GLN A 447 21.22 -12.99 7.32
C GLN A 447 21.83 -13.86 8.42
N PRO A 448 21.02 -14.50 9.30
CA PRO A 448 21.51 -15.37 10.36
C PRO A 448 22.45 -16.46 9.84
N GLU A 449 22.06 -17.09 8.74
CA GLU A 449 22.82 -18.20 8.12
C GLU A 449 24.21 -17.77 7.64
N ALA A 450 24.36 -16.52 7.18
CA ALA A 450 25.67 -15.98 6.80
C ALA A 450 26.59 -15.80 8.01
N ARG A 451 26.05 -15.35 9.15
CA ARG A 451 26.79 -15.22 10.40
C ARG A 451 27.19 -16.56 10.99
N GLU A 452 26.26 -17.53 10.99
CA GLU A 452 26.54 -18.91 11.41
C GLU A 452 27.67 -19.52 10.57
N THR A 453 27.63 -19.31 9.26
CA THR A 453 28.69 -19.78 8.35
C THR A 453 30.02 -19.08 8.64
N TRP A 454 30.00 -17.77 8.87
CA TRP A 454 31.20 -17.02 9.23
C TRP A 454 31.84 -17.58 10.48
N HIS A 455 31.10 -17.78 11.56
CA HIS A 455 31.59 -18.39 12.79
C HIS A 455 32.08 -19.84 12.59
N ALA A 456 31.39 -20.62 11.76
CA ALA A 456 31.80 -21.99 11.47
C ALA A 456 33.16 -22.03 10.77
N VAL A 457 33.37 -21.16 9.77
CA VAL A 457 34.63 -21.09 9.02
C VAL A 457 35.77 -20.55 9.88
N LEU A 458 35.52 -19.59 10.79
CA LEU A 458 36.54 -19.12 11.74
C LEU A 458 37.04 -20.26 12.66
N ARG A 459 36.12 -21.11 13.14
CA ARG A 459 36.46 -22.29 13.93
C ARG A 459 37.23 -23.34 13.13
N GLU A 460 36.81 -23.60 11.86
CA GLU A 460 37.52 -24.52 10.96
C GLU A 460 38.98 -24.07 10.70
N LEU A 461 39.23 -22.78 10.66
CA LEU A 461 40.54 -22.20 10.41
C LEU A 461 41.34 -21.95 11.71
N GLU A 462 40.83 -22.39 12.87
CA GLU A 462 41.42 -22.20 14.21
C GLU A 462 41.71 -20.72 14.54
N ILE A 463 40.91 -19.78 13.95
CA ILE A 463 41.09 -18.34 14.17
C ILE A 463 40.28 -17.84 15.39
N GLU A 464 39.23 -18.55 15.77
CA GLU A 464 38.42 -18.31 16.97
C GLU A 464 38.80 -19.32 18.03
N SER A 465 39.34 -18.80 19.14
CA SER A 465 39.64 -19.59 20.36
C SER A 465 38.47 -19.57 21.32
#